data_91be9c2e45ed2a8b30d9a3ecb7dfa307
#
_entry.id   91be9c2e45ed2a8b30d9a3ecb7dfa307
#
_cell.length_a   1.000
_cell.length_b   1.000
_cell.length_c   1.000
_cell.angle_alpha   90.00
_cell.angle_beta   90.00
_cell.angle_gamma   90.00
#
_symmetry.space_group_name_H-M   'P 1'
#
loop_
_entity.id
_entity.type
_entity.pdbx_description
1 polymer ?
#
loop_
_entity_poly.entity_id
_entity_poly.type
_entity_poly.pdbx_seq_one_letter_code
_entity_poly.pdbx_strand_id
1 'polypeptide(L)'
;MVLSRRVILALLAICDIALHARANRVSARELSQRYQLPPRHFESILQDLTRAGIIRGQRGPKGGYELAVERRRLPISAILEAVYKHPDNDILPPDGLAARLVGSVVEAADQRLKSLLSDISIDDVLERSTLKAEVNAGDFSI
;
A
#
# COMPACT_ATOMS: atom_id res chain seq x y z
N MET A 1 -9.99 -4.72 -10.27
CA MET A 1 -9.73 -5.69 -9.18
C MET A 1 -9.05 -4.99 -8.02
N VAL A 2 -9.48 -5.25 -6.81
CA VAL A 2 -9.00 -4.55 -5.60
C VAL A 2 -7.49 -4.69 -5.40
N LEU A 3 -6.92 -5.86 -5.69
CA LEU A 3 -5.49 -6.12 -5.55
C LEU A 3 -4.73 -5.92 -6.86
N SER A 4 -4.81 -4.72 -7.41
CA SER A 4 -4.00 -4.33 -8.56
C SER A 4 -2.51 -4.25 -8.20
N ARG A 5 -1.64 -4.29 -9.20
CA ARG A 5 -0.20 -4.10 -9.00
C ARG A 5 0.11 -2.83 -8.22
N ARG A 6 -0.62 -1.75 -8.50
CA ARG A 6 -0.45 -0.47 -7.81
C ARG A 6 -0.75 -0.57 -6.32
N VAL A 7 -1.82 -1.27 -5.96
CA VAL A 7 -2.20 -1.51 -4.56
C VAL A 7 -1.14 -2.35 -3.86
N ILE A 8 -0.66 -3.40 -4.50
CA ILE A 8 0.41 -4.25 -3.91
C ILE A 8 1.68 -3.45 -3.66
N LEU A 9 2.09 -2.60 -4.60
CA LEU A 9 3.26 -1.74 -4.43
C LEU A 9 3.05 -0.69 -3.33
N ALA A 10 1.84 -0.18 -3.17
CA ALA A 10 1.50 0.74 -2.08
C ALA A 10 1.59 0.05 -0.71
N LEU A 11 1.04 -1.15 -0.60
CA LEU A 11 1.15 -1.96 0.62
C LEU A 11 2.61 -2.27 0.95
N LEU A 12 3.39 -2.65 -0.06
CA LEU A 12 4.81 -2.91 0.09
C LEU A 12 5.56 -1.69 0.63
N ALA A 13 5.33 -0.52 0.03
CA ALA A 13 5.94 0.74 0.47
C ALA A 13 5.56 1.09 1.91
N ILE A 14 4.28 0.96 2.27
CA ILE A 14 3.81 1.25 3.63
C ILE A 14 4.40 0.28 4.66
N CYS A 15 4.44 -1.00 4.35
CA CYS A 15 5.05 -2.00 5.24
C CYS A 15 6.54 -1.73 5.44
N ASP A 16 7.26 -1.38 4.38
CA ASP A 16 8.67 -1.03 4.44
C ASP A 16 8.90 0.21 5.32
N ILE A 17 8.13 1.27 5.09
CA ILE A 17 8.21 2.50 5.89
C ILE A 17 7.91 2.19 7.36
N ALA A 18 6.91 1.37 7.64
CA ALA A 18 6.54 0.98 9.00
C ALA A 18 7.63 0.16 9.71
N LEU A 19 8.27 -0.76 8.98
CA LEU A 19 9.37 -1.56 9.50
C LEU A 19 10.59 -0.72 9.90
N HIS A 20 10.88 0.34 9.14
CA HIS A 20 12.05 1.19 9.33
C HIS A 20 11.77 2.46 10.16
N ALA A 21 10.55 2.61 10.69
CA ALA A 21 10.10 3.82 11.37
C ALA A 21 10.95 4.24 12.58
N ARG A 22 11.62 3.31 13.22
CA ARG A 22 12.49 3.59 14.38
C ARG A 22 13.90 4.04 13.99
N ALA A 23 14.34 3.68 12.79
CA ALA A 23 15.70 3.97 12.36
C ALA A 23 15.77 5.26 11.53
N ASN A 24 15.08 5.30 10.40
CA ASN A 24 15.16 6.41 9.45
C ASN A 24 13.90 6.51 8.59
N ARG A 25 13.71 7.66 7.97
CA ARG A 25 12.75 7.82 6.88
C ARG A 25 13.19 6.98 5.68
N VAL A 26 12.23 6.54 4.89
CA VAL A 26 12.46 5.73 3.70
C VAL A 26 12.18 6.57 2.46
N SER A 27 13.15 6.66 1.56
CA SER A 27 13.01 7.38 0.29
C SER A 27 12.50 6.47 -0.83
N ALA A 28 11.99 7.07 -1.89
CA ALA A 28 11.62 6.34 -3.11
C ALA A 28 12.82 5.60 -3.71
N ARG A 29 14.02 6.17 -3.58
CA ARG A 29 15.27 5.56 -4.04
C ARG A 29 15.60 4.29 -3.25
N GLU A 30 15.45 4.33 -1.93
CA GLU A 30 15.67 3.15 -1.09
C GLU A 30 14.68 2.03 -1.40
N LEU A 31 13.40 2.34 -1.60
CA LEU A 31 12.40 1.39 -2.04
C LEU A 31 12.79 0.77 -3.41
N SER A 32 13.18 1.63 -4.34
CA SER A 32 13.63 1.22 -5.67
C SER A 32 14.81 0.24 -5.60
N GLN A 33 15.81 0.54 -4.80
CA GLN A 33 16.99 -0.30 -4.62
C GLN A 33 16.64 -1.62 -3.94
N ARG A 34 15.85 -1.56 -2.88
CA ARG A 34 15.50 -2.73 -2.06
C ARG A 34 14.65 -3.74 -2.83
N TYR A 35 13.71 -3.26 -3.62
CA TYR A 35 12.80 -4.11 -4.37
C TYR A 35 13.14 -4.25 -5.85
N GLN A 36 14.25 -3.68 -6.29
CA GLN A 36 14.75 -3.75 -7.66
C GLN A 36 13.71 -3.30 -8.71
N LEU A 37 13.03 -2.21 -8.40
CA LEU A 37 12.02 -1.60 -9.25
C LEU A 37 12.41 -0.16 -9.58
N PRO A 38 12.11 0.35 -10.78
CA PRO A 38 12.37 1.75 -11.09
C PRO A 38 11.69 2.71 -10.12
N PRO A 39 12.36 3.81 -9.69
CA PRO A 39 11.81 4.76 -8.71
C PRO A 39 10.44 5.32 -9.10
N ARG A 40 10.18 5.50 -10.39
CA ARG A 40 8.91 6.00 -10.93
C ARG A 40 7.69 5.17 -10.50
N HIS A 41 7.89 3.87 -10.20
CA HIS A 41 6.78 3.02 -9.74
C HIS A 41 6.30 3.42 -8.34
N PHE A 42 7.19 3.95 -7.53
CA PHE A 42 6.87 4.37 -6.17
C PHE A 42 6.51 5.84 -6.06
N GLU A 43 7.09 6.72 -6.88
CA GLU A 43 6.91 8.17 -6.77
C GLU A 43 5.45 8.60 -6.78
N SER A 44 4.67 8.15 -7.77
CA SER A 44 3.25 8.49 -7.85
C SER A 44 2.42 7.89 -6.72
N ILE A 45 2.77 6.69 -6.27
CA ILE A 45 2.13 6.01 -5.14
C ILE A 45 2.39 6.80 -3.85
N LEU A 46 3.63 7.19 -3.61
CA LEU A 46 4.03 7.97 -2.43
C LEU A 46 3.35 9.35 -2.41
N GLN A 47 3.18 9.97 -3.57
CA GLN A 47 2.41 11.22 -3.68
C GLN A 47 0.95 11.03 -3.28
N ASP A 48 0.32 9.96 -3.73
CA ASP A 48 -1.08 9.66 -3.39
C ASP A 48 -1.25 9.37 -1.90
N LEU A 49 -0.35 8.58 -1.34
CA LEU A 49 -0.35 8.26 0.10
C LEU A 49 -0.11 9.51 0.94
N THR A 50 0.76 10.43 0.49
CA THR A 50 1.00 11.72 1.15
C THR A 50 -0.24 12.61 1.10
N ARG A 51 -0.88 12.68 -0.07
CA ARG A 51 -2.10 13.47 -0.27
C ARG A 51 -3.26 12.96 0.58
N ALA A 52 -3.32 11.65 0.80
CA ALA A 52 -4.31 11.01 1.68
C ALA A 52 -4.00 11.17 3.17
N GLY A 53 -2.85 11.75 3.55
CA GLY A 53 -2.45 11.93 4.93
C GLY A 53 -1.94 10.65 5.63
N ILE A 54 -1.65 9.60 4.87
CA ILE A 54 -1.16 8.31 5.41
C ILE A 54 0.32 8.36 5.73
N ILE A 55 1.09 9.03 4.88
CA ILE A 55 2.51 9.29 5.08
C ILE A 55 2.80 10.78 4.96
N ARG A 56 3.95 11.18 5.46
CA ARG A 56 4.49 12.53 5.26
C ARG A 56 5.94 12.45 4.83
N GLY A 57 6.33 13.35 3.93
CA GLY A 57 7.67 13.44 3.40
C GLY A 57 8.47 14.57 4.03
N GLN A 58 9.77 14.42 4.06
CA GLN A 58 10.72 15.46 4.40
C GLN A 58 11.85 15.48 3.38
N ARG A 59 12.23 16.68 2.96
CA ARG A 59 13.35 16.89 2.03
C ARG A 59 14.68 16.96 2.80
N GLY A 60 15.76 16.69 2.09
CA GLY A 60 17.11 16.84 2.61
C GLY A 60 17.91 15.53 2.66
N PRO A 61 19.17 15.57 3.17
CA PRO A 61 20.06 14.40 3.19
C PRO A 61 19.53 13.23 4.02
N LYS A 62 18.74 13.53 5.06
CA LYS A 62 18.03 12.55 5.90
C LYS A 62 16.53 12.53 5.57
N GLY A 63 16.17 12.97 4.38
CA GLY A 63 14.80 13.02 3.91
C GLY A 63 14.24 11.64 3.56
N GLY A 64 12.98 11.63 3.26
CA GLY A 64 12.22 10.43 2.93
C GLY A 64 10.83 10.50 3.53
N TYR A 65 10.19 9.36 3.66
CA TYR A 65 8.82 9.24 4.13
C TYR A 65 8.74 8.51 5.46
N GLU A 66 7.78 8.92 6.26
CA GLU A 66 7.41 8.26 7.52
C GLU A 66 5.89 8.15 7.62
N LEU A 67 5.38 7.26 8.45
CA LEU A 67 3.95 7.15 8.69
C LEU A 67 3.44 8.42 9.40
N ALA A 68 2.32 8.96 8.91
CA ALA A 68 1.59 10.04 9.55
C ALA A 68 0.45 9.51 10.44
N VAL A 69 0.13 8.23 10.30
CA VAL A 69 -0.91 7.52 11.06
C VAL A 69 -0.27 6.34 11.78
N GLU A 70 -0.67 6.10 13.00
CA GLU A 70 -0.22 4.93 13.76
C GLU A 70 -0.57 3.63 13.02
N ARG A 71 0.39 2.73 12.85
CA ARG A 71 0.20 1.50 12.06
C ARG A 71 -0.93 0.59 12.55
N ARG A 72 -1.24 0.64 13.86
CA ARG A 72 -2.38 -0.10 14.44
C ARG A 72 -3.73 0.46 14.01
N ARG A 73 -3.76 1.73 13.63
CA ARG A 73 -4.96 2.45 13.19
C ARG A 73 -5.03 2.61 11.67
N LEU A 74 -4.11 2.02 10.95
CA LEU A 74 -4.04 2.11 9.50
C LEU A 74 -4.51 0.78 8.89
N PRO A 75 -5.79 0.68 8.49
CA PRO A 75 -6.29 -0.50 7.82
C PRO A 75 -5.82 -0.58 6.37
N ILE A 76 -5.71 -1.77 5.84
CA ILE A 76 -5.34 -1.99 4.42
C ILE A 76 -6.31 -1.26 3.50
N SER A 77 -7.60 -1.23 3.83
CA SER A 77 -8.63 -0.53 3.03
C SER A 77 -8.33 0.95 2.82
N ALA A 78 -7.76 1.64 3.81
CA ALA A 78 -7.37 3.05 3.68
C ALA A 78 -6.27 3.26 2.63
N ILE A 79 -5.33 2.32 2.55
CA ILE A 79 -4.26 2.36 1.54
C ILE A 79 -4.85 2.12 0.15
N LEU A 80 -5.78 1.16 0.03
CA LEU A 80 -6.49 0.92 -1.22
C LEU A 80 -7.18 2.19 -1.72
N GLU A 81 -7.96 2.82 -0.88
CA GLU A 81 -8.70 4.05 -1.23
C GLU A 81 -7.75 5.17 -1.67
N ALA A 82 -6.62 5.31 -1.00
CA ALA A 82 -5.63 6.34 -1.29
C ALA A 82 -5.01 6.21 -2.69
N VAL A 83 -4.76 4.99 -3.14
CA VAL A 83 -4.04 4.72 -4.40
C VAL A 83 -4.93 4.19 -5.52
N TYR A 84 -6.17 3.85 -5.19
CA TYR A 84 -7.15 3.40 -6.17
C TYR A 84 -7.59 4.61 -7.01
N LYS A 85 -6.93 4.76 -8.11
CA LYS A 85 -7.20 5.86 -9.03
C LYS A 85 -7.66 5.30 -10.34
N HIS A 86 -8.81 5.02 -10.58
CA HIS A 86 -9.36 4.90 -11.90
C HIS A 86 -10.13 3.68 -12.28
N PRO A 87 -11.10 4.02 -13.10
CA PRO A 87 -11.94 3.12 -13.87
C PRO A 87 -11.22 2.31 -14.95
N ASP A 88 -9.91 2.38 -15.11
CA ASP A 88 -9.19 1.45 -15.98
C ASP A 88 -9.32 0.00 -15.54
N ASN A 89 -9.91 -0.21 -14.37
CA ASN A 89 -10.33 -1.50 -13.88
C ASN A 89 -11.82 -1.79 -14.10
N ASP A 90 -12.57 -0.87 -14.67
CA ASP A 90 -13.90 -1.17 -15.17
C ASP A 90 -13.75 -1.98 -16.47
N ILE A 91 -13.33 -3.24 -16.26
CA ILE A 91 -13.20 -4.23 -17.33
C ILE A 91 -14.51 -4.40 -18.08
N LEU A 92 -15.61 -4.01 -17.44
CA LEU A 92 -16.95 -4.15 -18.01
C LEU A 92 -17.63 -2.79 -18.09
N PRO A 93 -18.08 -2.38 -19.31
CA PRO A 93 -18.95 -1.22 -19.43
C PRO A 93 -20.16 -1.39 -18.51
N PRO A 94 -20.56 -0.36 -17.75
CA PRO A 94 -21.63 -0.48 -16.74
C PRO A 94 -22.98 -0.92 -17.34
N ASP A 95 -23.21 -0.62 -18.59
CA ASP A 95 -24.46 -0.96 -19.30
C ASP A 95 -24.32 -2.17 -20.24
N GLY A 96 -23.16 -2.84 -20.23
CA GLY A 96 -22.88 -3.94 -21.09
C GLY A 96 -23.53 -5.25 -20.68
N LEU A 97 -23.75 -6.18 -21.63
CA LEU A 97 -24.26 -7.52 -21.37
C LEU A 97 -23.42 -8.26 -20.33
N ALA A 98 -22.09 -8.13 -20.39
CA ALA A 98 -21.18 -8.76 -19.46
C ALA A 98 -21.39 -8.25 -18.02
N ALA A 99 -21.58 -6.95 -17.82
CA ALA A 99 -21.89 -6.39 -16.51
C ALA A 99 -23.23 -6.91 -15.95
N ARG A 100 -24.22 -7.09 -16.80
CA ARG A 100 -25.52 -7.66 -16.43
C ARG A 100 -25.45 -9.13 -16.03
N LEU A 101 -24.52 -9.88 -16.65
CA LEU A 101 -24.35 -11.30 -16.36
C LEU A 101 -23.53 -11.56 -15.10
N VAL A 102 -22.40 -10.88 -14.95
CA VAL A 102 -21.43 -11.18 -13.87
C VAL A 102 -21.18 -10.01 -12.91
N GLY A 103 -21.68 -8.82 -13.21
CA GLY A 103 -21.38 -7.60 -12.43
C GLY A 103 -21.76 -7.72 -10.96
N SER A 104 -22.91 -8.28 -10.63
CA SER A 104 -23.38 -8.43 -9.25
C SER A 104 -22.46 -9.35 -8.43
N VAL A 105 -21.94 -10.41 -9.04
CA VAL A 105 -21.01 -11.33 -8.37
C VAL A 105 -19.67 -10.67 -8.15
N VAL A 106 -19.15 -9.97 -9.16
CA VAL A 106 -17.88 -9.24 -9.08
C VAL A 106 -17.97 -8.13 -8.02
N GLU A 107 -19.06 -7.36 -8.01
CA GLU A 107 -19.27 -6.32 -7.02
C GLU A 107 -19.38 -6.87 -5.59
N ALA A 108 -20.12 -7.95 -5.40
CA ALA A 108 -20.26 -8.61 -4.10
C ALA A 108 -18.90 -9.11 -3.59
N ALA A 109 -18.09 -9.72 -4.47
CA ALA A 109 -16.73 -10.17 -4.13
C ALA A 109 -15.83 -9.02 -3.76
N ASP A 110 -15.88 -7.92 -4.52
CA ASP A 110 -15.07 -6.71 -4.26
C ASP A 110 -15.44 -6.09 -2.92
N GLN A 111 -16.73 -5.96 -2.61
CA GLN A 111 -17.21 -5.44 -1.33
C GLN A 111 -16.78 -6.31 -0.15
N ARG A 112 -16.86 -7.63 -0.28
CA ARG A 112 -16.39 -8.54 0.75
C ARG A 112 -14.89 -8.43 1.00
N LEU A 113 -14.11 -8.30 -0.07
CA LEU A 113 -12.68 -8.12 0.04
C LEU A 113 -12.33 -6.80 0.73
N LYS A 114 -13.00 -5.70 0.36
CA LYS A 114 -12.83 -4.40 1.02
C LYS A 114 -13.19 -4.46 2.50
N SER A 115 -14.30 -5.12 2.85
CA SER A 115 -14.70 -5.31 4.24
C SER A 115 -13.65 -6.09 5.03
N LEU A 116 -13.15 -7.20 4.49
CA LEU A 116 -12.06 -7.97 5.09
C LEU A 116 -10.81 -7.10 5.33
N LEU A 117 -10.43 -6.31 4.33
CA LEU A 117 -9.25 -5.47 4.39
C LEU A 117 -9.41 -4.25 5.33
N SER A 118 -10.64 -3.89 5.67
CA SER A 118 -10.92 -2.88 6.69
C SER A 118 -10.64 -3.36 8.10
N ASP A 119 -10.69 -4.67 8.34
CA ASP A 119 -10.46 -5.30 9.62
C ASP A 119 -8.99 -5.67 9.86
N ILE A 120 -8.12 -5.48 8.86
CA ILE A 120 -6.70 -5.81 8.94
C ILE A 120 -5.89 -4.52 8.92
N SER A 121 -5.17 -4.24 10.00
CA SER A 121 -4.25 -3.10 10.09
C SER A 121 -2.87 -3.44 9.51
N ILE A 122 -2.07 -2.40 9.27
CA ILE A 122 -0.66 -2.60 8.90
C ILE A 122 0.11 -3.30 10.01
N ASP A 123 -0.22 -3.03 11.27
CA ASP A 123 0.39 -3.76 12.40
C ASP A 123 0.09 -5.26 12.33
N ASP A 124 -1.15 -5.63 12.00
CA ASP A 124 -1.54 -7.04 11.79
C ASP A 124 -0.74 -7.71 10.66
N VAL A 125 -0.53 -6.98 9.56
CA VAL A 125 0.28 -7.50 8.44
C VAL A 125 1.71 -7.76 8.88
N LEU A 126 2.30 -6.83 9.62
CA LEU A 126 3.67 -6.97 10.12
C LEU A 126 3.80 -8.08 11.16
N GLU A 127 2.81 -8.25 12.03
CA GLU A 127 2.80 -9.34 13.01
C GLU A 127 2.72 -10.73 12.34
N ARG A 128 2.02 -10.83 11.23
CA ARG A 128 1.94 -12.06 10.44
C ARG A 128 3.20 -12.32 9.61
N SER A 129 4.05 -11.30 9.46
CA SER A 129 5.29 -11.37 8.68
C SER A 129 6.45 -11.87 9.52
N THR A 130 7.28 -12.72 8.95
CA THR A 130 8.55 -13.15 9.56
C THR A 130 9.62 -12.06 9.52
N LEU A 131 9.52 -11.09 8.60
CA LEU A 131 10.49 -10.02 8.40
C LEU A 131 10.58 -9.06 9.59
N LYS A 132 9.50 -8.88 10.35
CA LYS A 132 9.50 -8.03 11.55
C LYS A 132 10.54 -8.47 12.57
N ALA A 133 10.65 -9.78 12.81
CA ALA A 133 11.65 -10.34 13.72
C ALA A 133 13.09 -10.10 13.22
N GLU A 134 13.32 -10.25 11.91
CA GLU A 134 14.62 -10.02 11.28
C GLU A 134 15.07 -8.55 11.40
N VAL A 135 14.18 -7.60 11.14
CA VAL A 135 14.46 -6.16 11.27
C VAL A 135 14.76 -5.80 12.73
N ASN A 136 13.98 -6.31 13.67
CA ASN A 136 14.17 -6.07 15.10
C ASN A 136 15.49 -6.66 15.62
N ALA A 137 15.95 -7.75 15.04
CA ALA A 137 17.24 -8.36 15.35
C ALA A 137 18.44 -7.68 14.65
N GLY A 138 18.17 -6.72 13.74
CA GLY A 138 19.20 -6.06 12.96
C GLY A 138 19.74 -6.89 11.80
N ASP A 139 19.13 -8.04 11.51
CA ASP A 139 19.56 -8.96 10.46
C ASP A 139 18.91 -8.71 9.10
N PHE A 140 18.17 -7.60 8.99
CA PHE A 140 17.49 -7.24 7.75
C PHE A 140 18.51 -6.67 6.76
N SER A 141 18.92 -7.49 5.81
CA SER A 141 19.76 -7.08 4.68
C SER A 141 19.17 -7.58 3.37
N ILE A 142 19.13 -6.70 2.40
CA ILE A 142 18.68 -7.02 1.04
C ILE A 142 19.77 -6.63 0.05
#